data_57dcd0d0865ee8aabdc6a198de896523
#
_entry.id   57dcd0d0865ee8aabdc6a198de896523
#
_cell.length_a   1.000
_cell.length_b   1.000
_cell.length_c   1.000
_cell.angle_alpha   90.00
_cell.angle_beta   90.00
_cell.angle_gamma   90.00
#
_symmetry.space_group_name_H-M   'P 1'
#
loop_
_entity.id
_entity.type
_entity.pdbx_description
1 polymer ?
#
loop_
_entity_poly.entity_id
_entity_poly.type
_entity_poly.pdbx_seq_one_letter_code
_entity_poly.pdbx_strand_id
1 'polypeptide(L)'
;MNGTSRPGDPLLHATRLEKRFGTILALDDVSLSVPHGQCYALVGESGSGKTTLLRTFNAMVRPDSGQVTVAGRPVGESDPVALRRSVGYVQQEGGLLPHWTIERNVALVPRLNRRTDSLERARAALDLVGLAPADFGPRWPRELSGGQRQRAALARALADAPDVLLLDEPFGALDAITRVEVQRIFAALRERLALTALLVTHDMREAFELADAVAVMKDGRVEQVGPAESLLEEPATEYVRELMHKAGVA
;
A
#
# COMPACT_ATOMS: atom_id res chain seq x y z
N MET A 1 -13.55 -10.76 20.28
CA MET A 1 -12.82 -12.03 20.15
C MET A 1 -11.70 -11.79 19.14
N ASN A 2 -10.47 -11.70 19.63
CA ASN A 2 -9.31 -11.47 18.77
C ASN A 2 -9.01 -12.77 18.01
N GLY A 3 -9.35 -12.81 16.73
CA GLY A 3 -8.84 -13.83 15.83
C GLY A 3 -7.34 -13.59 15.65
N THR A 4 -6.53 -14.27 16.43
CA THR A 4 -5.07 -14.29 16.25
C THR A 4 -4.79 -15.06 14.98
N SER A 5 -4.46 -14.36 13.89
CA SER A 5 -3.89 -14.97 12.69
C SER A 5 -2.63 -15.73 13.09
N ARG A 6 -2.53 -16.99 12.67
CA ARG A 6 -1.33 -17.80 12.94
C ARG A 6 -0.15 -17.27 12.14
N PRO A 7 1.09 -17.37 12.63
CA PRO A 7 2.24 -17.13 11.80
C PRO A 7 2.15 -17.99 10.54
N GLY A 8 2.11 -17.35 9.36
CA GLY A 8 1.94 -18.03 8.06
C GLY A 8 0.56 -17.86 7.42
N ASP A 9 -0.50 -17.47 8.16
CA ASP A 9 -1.77 -17.13 7.54
C ASP A 9 -1.64 -15.81 6.74
N PRO A 10 -2.25 -15.70 5.54
CA PRO A 10 -2.19 -14.45 4.77
C PRO A 10 -2.98 -13.36 5.50
N LEU A 11 -2.36 -12.17 5.61
CA LEU A 11 -3.01 -11.01 6.21
C LEU A 11 -3.91 -10.28 5.20
N LEU A 12 -3.53 -10.32 3.92
CA LEU A 12 -4.38 -9.91 2.81
C LEU A 12 -4.65 -11.13 1.92
N HIS A 13 -5.90 -11.42 1.68
CA HIS A 13 -6.27 -12.55 0.84
C HIS A 13 -7.44 -12.18 -0.07
N ALA A 14 -7.24 -12.41 -1.37
CA ALA A 14 -8.24 -12.27 -2.43
C ALA A 14 -8.39 -13.60 -3.14
N THR A 15 -9.63 -14.03 -3.41
CA THR A 15 -9.92 -15.29 -4.06
C THR A 15 -10.92 -15.08 -5.18
N ARG A 16 -10.49 -15.37 -6.42
CA ARG A 16 -11.29 -15.34 -7.65
C ARG A 16 -12.15 -14.08 -7.77
N LEU A 17 -11.48 -12.93 -7.65
CA LEU A 17 -12.17 -11.65 -7.73
C LEU A 17 -12.51 -11.30 -9.17
N GLU A 18 -13.75 -10.91 -9.36
CA GLU A 18 -14.17 -10.23 -10.58
C GLU A 18 -14.65 -8.81 -10.25
N LYS A 19 -14.32 -7.86 -11.11
CA LYS A 19 -14.83 -6.49 -11.03
C LYS A 19 -15.02 -5.89 -12.39
N ARG A 20 -16.22 -5.39 -12.63
CA ARG A 20 -16.59 -4.71 -13.86
C ARG A 20 -17.00 -3.25 -13.59
N PHE A 21 -16.55 -2.36 -14.43
CA PHE A 21 -16.99 -0.97 -14.47
C PHE A 21 -17.60 -0.70 -15.85
N GLY A 22 -18.92 -0.69 -15.92
CA GLY A 22 -19.63 -0.65 -17.20
C GLY A 22 -19.22 -1.82 -18.08
N THR A 23 -18.61 -1.56 -19.24
CA THR A 23 -18.13 -2.59 -20.17
C THR A 23 -16.71 -3.10 -19.87
N ILE A 24 -15.96 -2.42 -18.98
CA ILE A 24 -14.57 -2.75 -18.69
C ILE A 24 -14.50 -3.78 -17.57
N LEU A 25 -13.90 -4.94 -17.85
CA LEU A 25 -13.57 -5.96 -16.86
C LEU A 25 -12.22 -5.60 -16.22
N ALA A 26 -12.25 -4.98 -15.04
CA ALA A 26 -11.08 -4.46 -14.36
C ALA A 26 -10.35 -5.52 -13.51
N LEU A 27 -11.06 -6.53 -13.02
CA LEU A 27 -10.51 -7.74 -12.41
C LEU A 27 -11.23 -8.95 -13.02
N ASP A 28 -10.45 -9.97 -13.38
CA ASP A 28 -10.90 -11.18 -14.05
C ASP A 28 -10.24 -12.40 -13.40
N ASP A 29 -10.98 -13.08 -12.51
CA ASP A 29 -10.56 -14.26 -11.75
C ASP A 29 -9.25 -14.02 -10.95
N VAL A 30 -9.11 -12.86 -10.31
CA VAL A 30 -7.90 -12.48 -9.59
C VAL A 30 -7.84 -13.15 -8.22
N SER A 31 -6.75 -13.85 -7.96
CA SER A 31 -6.40 -14.40 -6.64
C SER A 31 -5.02 -13.91 -6.21
N LEU A 32 -4.90 -13.45 -4.95
CA LEU A 32 -3.65 -12.97 -4.36
C LEU A 32 -3.65 -13.21 -2.86
N SER A 33 -2.51 -13.65 -2.33
CA SER A 33 -2.32 -13.83 -0.88
C SER A 33 -1.02 -13.14 -0.46
N VAL A 34 -1.10 -12.23 0.52
CA VAL A 34 0.07 -11.58 1.11
C VAL A 34 0.23 -12.08 2.53
N PRO A 35 1.30 -12.85 2.82
CA PRO A 35 1.59 -13.35 4.17
C PRO A 35 1.86 -12.22 5.16
N HIS A 36 1.66 -12.51 6.44
CA HIS A 36 1.98 -11.58 7.52
C HIS A 36 3.45 -11.14 7.48
N GLY A 37 3.71 -9.84 7.62
CA GLY A 37 5.05 -9.24 7.63
C GLY A 37 5.73 -9.13 6.27
N GLN A 38 5.05 -9.53 5.18
CA GLN A 38 5.60 -9.42 3.82
C GLN A 38 5.06 -8.21 3.08
N CYS A 39 5.87 -7.70 2.16
CA CYS A 39 5.50 -6.68 1.20
C CYS A 39 5.37 -7.30 -0.19
N TYR A 40 4.21 -7.14 -0.82
CA TYR A 40 4.02 -7.52 -2.22
C TYR A 40 3.85 -6.27 -3.07
N ALA A 41 4.48 -6.28 -4.24
CA ALA A 41 4.27 -5.21 -5.23
C ALA A 41 3.32 -5.69 -6.34
N LEU A 42 2.37 -4.85 -6.73
CA LEU A 42 1.55 -5.03 -7.92
C LEU A 42 2.15 -4.19 -9.04
N VAL A 43 2.55 -4.83 -10.13
CA VAL A 43 3.15 -4.18 -11.30
C VAL A 43 2.40 -4.54 -12.58
N GLY A 44 2.58 -3.77 -13.64
CA GLY A 44 1.94 -3.96 -14.93
C GLY A 44 1.58 -2.62 -15.58
N GLU A 45 1.09 -2.67 -16.81
CA GLU A 45 0.71 -1.47 -17.56
C GLU A 45 -0.45 -0.70 -16.92
N SER A 46 -0.62 0.57 -17.33
CA SER A 46 -1.78 1.36 -16.90
C SER A 46 -3.08 0.67 -17.33
N GLY A 47 -4.06 0.63 -16.43
CA GLY A 47 -5.32 -0.07 -16.70
C GLY A 47 -5.31 -1.58 -16.42
N SER A 48 -4.20 -2.19 -16.00
CA SER A 48 -4.13 -3.64 -15.72
C SER A 48 -4.90 -4.11 -14.47
N GLY A 49 -5.51 -3.20 -13.71
CA GLY A 49 -6.34 -3.55 -12.53
C GLY A 49 -5.66 -3.40 -11.17
N LYS A 50 -4.38 -3.02 -11.06
CA LYS A 50 -3.60 -2.91 -9.82
C LYS A 50 -4.28 -2.10 -8.72
N THR A 51 -4.58 -0.84 -9.02
CA THR A 51 -5.28 0.06 -8.08
C THR A 51 -6.67 -0.45 -7.72
N THR A 52 -7.37 -1.09 -8.66
CA THR A 52 -8.67 -1.72 -8.41
C THR A 52 -8.52 -2.85 -7.39
N LEU A 53 -7.56 -3.75 -7.59
CA LEU A 53 -7.27 -4.85 -6.66
C LEU A 53 -6.88 -4.32 -5.28
N LEU A 54 -5.92 -3.38 -5.20
CA LEU A 54 -5.52 -2.77 -3.94
C LEU A 54 -6.72 -2.17 -3.19
N ARG A 55 -7.61 -1.47 -3.89
CA ARG A 55 -8.77 -0.82 -3.30
C ARG A 55 -9.88 -1.79 -2.86
N THR A 56 -9.81 -3.06 -3.22
CA THR A 56 -10.72 -4.07 -2.65
C THR A 56 -10.41 -4.34 -1.18
N PHE A 57 -9.14 -4.28 -0.77
CA PHE A 57 -8.71 -4.55 0.61
C PHE A 57 -9.11 -3.46 1.62
N ASN A 58 -9.41 -2.24 1.16
CA ASN A 58 -9.93 -1.18 2.03
C ASN A 58 -11.42 -0.87 1.80
N ALA A 59 -12.14 -1.73 1.08
CA ALA A 59 -13.54 -1.56 0.72
C ALA A 59 -13.86 -0.24 -0.02
N MET A 60 -12.88 0.35 -0.72
CA MET A 60 -13.14 1.46 -1.66
C MET A 60 -13.73 0.93 -2.97
N VAL A 61 -13.35 -0.28 -3.34
CA VAL A 61 -13.95 -1.03 -4.45
C VAL A 61 -14.55 -2.32 -3.90
N ARG A 62 -15.81 -2.60 -4.22
CA ARG A 62 -16.43 -3.90 -3.93
C ARG A 62 -16.33 -4.77 -5.17
N PRO A 63 -15.78 -5.99 -5.09
CA PRO A 63 -15.81 -6.94 -6.19
C PRO A 63 -17.26 -7.33 -6.50
N ASP A 64 -17.51 -7.76 -7.72
CA ASP A 64 -18.83 -8.25 -8.15
C ASP A 64 -18.97 -9.74 -7.82
N SER A 65 -17.83 -10.49 -7.81
CA SER A 65 -17.76 -11.88 -7.33
C SER A 65 -16.40 -12.16 -6.66
N GLY A 66 -16.28 -13.30 -6.01
CA GLY A 66 -15.11 -13.68 -5.22
C GLY A 66 -15.15 -13.18 -3.79
N GLN A 67 -14.05 -13.34 -3.05
CA GLN A 67 -13.95 -12.97 -1.64
C GLN A 67 -12.64 -12.23 -1.35
N VAL A 68 -12.73 -11.25 -0.44
CA VAL A 68 -11.57 -10.51 0.09
C VAL A 68 -11.59 -10.61 1.60
N THR A 69 -10.45 -10.94 2.20
CA THR A 69 -10.26 -10.89 3.65
C THR A 69 -9.06 -10.04 4.02
N VAL A 70 -9.15 -9.33 5.13
CA VAL A 70 -8.08 -8.56 5.76
C VAL A 70 -7.96 -9.00 7.21
N ALA A 71 -6.79 -9.46 7.62
CA ALA A 71 -6.55 -10.02 8.96
C ALA A 71 -7.59 -11.11 9.32
N GLY A 72 -7.88 -12.00 8.35
CA GLY A 72 -8.85 -13.09 8.51
C GLY A 72 -10.33 -12.66 8.54
N ARG A 73 -10.65 -11.37 8.35
CA ARG A 73 -12.03 -10.86 8.39
C ARG A 73 -12.52 -10.58 6.97
N PRO A 74 -13.70 -11.11 6.58
CA PRO A 74 -14.28 -10.80 5.27
C PRO A 74 -14.57 -9.29 5.13
N VAL A 75 -14.06 -8.70 4.07
CA VAL A 75 -14.27 -7.26 3.77
C VAL A 75 -15.74 -6.97 3.48
N GLY A 76 -16.44 -7.89 2.81
CA GLY A 76 -17.84 -7.72 2.45
C GLY A 76 -18.80 -7.66 3.64
N GLU A 77 -18.41 -8.26 4.78
CA GLU A 77 -19.20 -8.31 6.02
C GLU A 77 -18.76 -7.26 7.05
N SER A 78 -17.64 -6.59 6.81
CA SER A 78 -17.06 -5.60 7.71
C SER A 78 -17.73 -4.23 7.53
N ASP A 79 -17.80 -3.44 8.60
CA ASP A 79 -18.09 -2.01 8.48
C ASP A 79 -16.96 -1.34 7.68
N PRO A 80 -17.24 -0.75 6.51
CA PRO A 80 -16.19 -0.17 5.66
C PRO A 80 -15.44 0.98 6.33
N VAL A 81 -16.06 1.70 7.26
CA VAL A 81 -15.42 2.79 7.99
C VAL A 81 -14.44 2.25 9.01
N ALA A 82 -14.85 1.23 9.79
CA ALA A 82 -13.98 0.57 10.75
C ALA A 82 -12.79 -0.10 10.05
N LEU A 83 -13.01 -0.78 8.93
CA LEU A 83 -11.95 -1.38 8.11
C LEU A 83 -10.93 -0.33 7.64
N ARG A 84 -11.40 0.78 7.01
CA ARG A 84 -10.50 1.85 6.54
C ARG A 84 -9.71 2.54 7.66
N ARG A 85 -10.19 2.49 8.88
CA ARG A 85 -9.46 3.00 10.06
C ARG A 85 -8.42 2.02 10.59
N SER A 86 -8.57 0.73 10.32
CA SER A 86 -7.64 -0.32 10.76
C SER A 86 -6.51 -0.57 9.76
N VAL A 87 -6.63 -0.07 8.53
CA VAL A 87 -5.65 -0.24 7.44
C VAL A 87 -4.99 1.10 7.14
N GLY A 88 -3.66 1.14 7.12
CA GLY A 88 -2.92 2.30 6.63
C GLY A 88 -3.09 2.44 5.12
N TYR A 89 -3.34 3.65 4.63
CA TYR A 89 -3.48 3.90 3.21
C TYR A 89 -2.74 5.17 2.78
N VAL A 90 -1.81 5.00 1.84
CA VAL A 90 -1.04 6.08 1.22
C VAL A 90 -1.46 6.18 -0.24
N GLN A 91 -1.99 7.34 -0.62
CA GLN A 91 -2.41 7.66 -1.99
C GLN A 91 -1.25 8.23 -2.80
N GLN A 92 -1.36 8.20 -4.11
CA GLN A 92 -0.38 8.68 -5.08
C GLN A 92 0.13 10.11 -4.79
N GLU A 93 -0.75 11.03 -4.40
CA GLU A 93 -0.38 12.42 -4.06
C GLU A 93 -0.32 12.68 -2.53
N GLY A 94 -0.20 11.62 -1.74
CA GLY A 94 -0.19 11.68 -0.28
C GLY A 94 -1.55 11.95 0.36
N GLY A 95 -2.47 12.64 -0.31
CA GLY A 95 -3.86 12.87 0.13
C GLY A 95 -3.99 13.64 1.44
N LEU A 96 -3.03 14.49 1.81
CA LEU A 96 -3.10 15.34 3.00
C LEU A 96 -4.20 16.39 2.85
N LEU A 97 -4.92 16.65 3.93
CA LEU A 97 -5.96 17.69 3.98
C LEU A 97 -5.29 19.07 3.95
N PRO A 98 -5.49 19.90 2.90
CA PRO A 98 -4.71 21.11 2.69
C PRO A 98 -5.01 22.21 3.71
N HIS A 99 -6.18 22.15 4.37
CA HIS A 99 -6.65 23.09 5.37
C HIS A 99 -6.38 22.64 6.82
N TRP A 100 -5.51 21.63 7.01
CA TRP A 100 -5.06 21.15 8.31
C TRP A 100 -3.53 21.21 8.41
N THR A 101 -3.02 21.44 9.61
CA THR A 101 -1.59 21.29 9.89
C THR A 101 -1.15 19.84 9.72
N ILE A 102 0.15 19.61 9.60
CA ILE A 102 0.71 18.27 9.44
C ILE A 102 0.38 17.41 10.67
N GLU A 103 0.58 17.91 11.87
CA GLU A 103 0.23 17.17 13.10
C GLU A 103 -1.26 16.80 13.12
N ARG A 104 -2.14 17.70 12.71
CA ARG A 104 -3.58 17.43 12.64
C ARG A 104 -3.92 16.38 11.58
N ASN A 105 -3.24 16.41 10.43
CA ASN A 105 -3.36 15.40 9.39
C ASN A 105 -2.94 14.02 9.89
N VAL A 106 -1.79 13.93 10.56
CA VAL A 106 -1.25 12.67 11.07
C VAL A 106 -2.11 12.12 12.22
N ALA A 107 -2.64 13.00 13.09
CA ALA A 107 -3.53 12.61 14.18
C ALA A 107 -4.95 12.17 13.71
N LEU A 108 -5.27 12.21 12.40
CA LEU A 108 -6.63 11.98 11.91
C LEU A 108 -7.17 10.60 12.33
N VAL A 109 -6.49 9.52 12.00
CA VAL A 109 -6.97 8.16 12.27
C VAL A 109 -7.02 7.86 13.78
N PRO A 110 -5.99 8.15 14.60
CA PRO A 110 -6.09 8.05 16.04
C PRO A 110 -7.29 8.80 16.64
N ARG A 111 -7.59 10.02 16.18
CA ARG A 111 -8.76 10.78 16.64
C ARG A 111 -10.09 10.13 16.25
N LEU A 112 -10.19 9.63 15.01
CA LEU A 112 -11.39 8.91 14.55
C LEU A 112 -11.62 7.63 15.35
N ASN A 113 -10.55 6.99 15.81
CA ASN A 113 -10.57 5.83 16.70
C ASN A 113 -10.69 6.21 18.20
N ARG A 114 -10.92 7.50 18.51
CA ARG A 114 -11.12 8.05 19.86
C ARG A 114 -9.94 7.74 20.81
N ARG A 115 -8.70 7.71 20.26
CA ARG A 115 -7.50 7.57 21.07
C ARG A 115 -7.27 8.84 21.88
N THR A 116 -7.09 8.72 23.18
CA THR A 116 -6.80 9.84 24.08
C THR A 116 -5.41 10.41 23.83
N ASP A 117 -4.46 9.59 23.37
CA ASP A 117 -3.07 9.88 23.04
C ASP A 117 -2.84 10.23 21.55
N SER A 118 -3.88 10.70 20.84
CA SER A 118 -3.85 10.91 19.39
C SER A 118 -2.75 11.87 18.91
N LEU A 119 -2.40 12.89 19.69
CA LEU A 119 -1.33 13.83 19.35
C LEU A 119 0.06 13.23 19.61
N GLU A 120 0.22 12.46 20.68
CA GLU A 120 1.47 11.75 20.98
C GLU A 120 1.77 10.73 19.88
N ARG A 121 0.78 9.95 19.46
CA ARG A 121 0.88 9.03 18.32
C ARG A 121 1.26 9.75 17.03
N ALA A 122 0.66 10.89 16.76
CA ALA A 122 0.99 11.68 15.57
C ALA A 122 2.45 12.16 15.60
N ARG A 123 2.95 12.63 16.74
CA ARG A 123 4.34 13.06 16.92
C ARG A 123 5.30 11.89 16.76
N ALA A 124 5.02 10.76 17.42
CA ALA A 124 5.82 9.55 17.26
C ALA A 124 5.86 9.08 15.79
N ALA A 125 4.74 9.12 15.07
CA ALA A 125 4.70 8.77 13.65
C ALA A 125 5.48 9.75 12.77
N LEU A 126 5.49 11.05 13.08
CA LEU A 126 6.33 12.03 12.40
C LEU A 126 7.81 11.78 12.62
N ASP A 127 8.22 11.47 13.86
CA ASP A 127 9.61 11.09 14.17
C ASP A 127 10.05 9.83 13.42
N LEU A 128 9.17 8.82 13.29
CA LEU A 128 9.45 7.58 12.53
C LEU A 128 9.83 7.86 11.08
N VAL A 129 9.26 8.89 10.47
CA VAL A 129 9.54 9.26 9.07
C VAL A 129 10.59 10.38 8.95
N GLY A 130 11.29 10.73 10.04
CA GLY A 130 12.34 11.75 10.04
C GLY A 130 11.80 13.18 9.86
N LEU A 131 10.59 13.45 10.33
CA LEU A 131 10.00 14.81 10.37
C LEU A 131 9.84 15.24 11.82
N ALA A 132 10.82 16.01 12.35
CA ALA A 132 10.78 16.51 13.73
C ALA A 132 9.43 17.19 14.05
N PRO A 133 8.64 16.68 15.01
CA PRO A 133 7.29 17.17 15.27
C PRO A 133 7.21 18.65 15.63
N ALA A 134 8.22 19.17 16.33
CA ALA A 134 8.29 20.58 16.70
C ALA A 134 8.40 21.51 15.49
N ASP A 135 9.11 21.07 14.44
CA ASP A 135 9.37 21.88 13.25
C ASP A 135 8.29 21.68 12.17
N PHE A 136 7.82 20.44 12.00
CA PHE A 136 6.92 20.08 10.90
C PHE A 136 5.45 19.99 11.34
N GLY A 137 5.17 19.67 12.60
CA GLY A 137 3.82 19.53 13.12
C GLY A 137 2.92 20.74 12.88
N PRO A 138 3.35 21.98 13.18
CA PRO A 138 2.54 23.18 12.97
C PRO A 138 2.42 23.64 11.52
N ARG A 139 3.26 23.10 10.58
CA ARG A 139 3.23 23.50 9.16
C ARG A 139 1.98 22.99 8.44
N TRP A 140 1.68 23.63 7.31
CA TRP A 140 0.63 23.22 6.39
C TRP A 140 1.21 22.39 5.24
N PRO A 141 0.42 21.53 4.58
CA PRO A 141 0.92 20.72 3.45
C PRO A 141 1.61 21.53 2.33
N ARG A 142 1.13 22.74 2.06
CA ARG A 142 1.70 23.64 1.05
C ARG A 142 3.12 24.16 1.38
N GLU A 143 3.54 24.08 2.64
CA GLU A 143 4.84 24.53 3.12
C GLU A 143 5.89 23.41 3.09
N LEU A 144 5.49 22.21 2.69
CA LEU A 144 6.35 21.04 2.60
C LEU A 144 6.81 20.79 1.15
N SER A 145 8.03 20.27 0.99
CA SER A 145 8.49 19.68 -0.28
C SER A 145 7.66 18.44 -0.65
N GLY A 146 7.76 17.95 -1.89
CA GLY A 146 7.10 16.72 -2.33
C GLY A 146 7.42 15.52 -1.44
N GLY A 147 8.70 15.28 -1.16
CA GLY A 147 9.14 14.20 -0.28
C GLY A 147 8.70 14.37 1.19
N GLN A 148 8.71 15.60 1.71
CA GLN A 148 8.19 15.88 3.05
C GLN A 148 6.69 15.61 3.13
N ARG A 149 5.91 15.99 2.11
CA ARG A 149 4.48 15.65 2.04
C ARG A 149 4.26 14.14 2.01
N GLN A 150 5.06 13.41 1.22
CA GLN A 150 4.94 11.95 1.13
C GLN A 150 5.31 11.28 2.46
N ARG A 151 6.37 11.74 3.14
CA ARG A 151 6.72 11.26 4.49
C ARG A 151 5.61 11.56 5.50
N ALA A 152 4.99 12.74 5.45
CA ALA A 152 3.85 13.05 6.31
C ALA A 152 2.61 12.19 6.02
N ALA A 153 2.36 11.82 4.75
CA ALA A 153 1.31 10.90 4.38
C ALA A 153 1.57 9.48 4.90
N LEU A 154 2.84 9.03 4.84
CA LEU A 154 3.27 7.76 5.42
C LEU A 154 3.11 7.78 6.96
N ALA A 155 3.52 8.86 7.63
CA ALA A 155 3.30 9.04 9.06
C ALA A 155 1.82 8.96 9.44
N ARG A 156 0.93 9.61 8.66
CA ARG A 156 -0.53 9.53 8.88
C ARG A 156 -1.05 8.11 8.77
N ALA A 157 -0.57 7.35 7.77
CA ALA A 157 -0.99 5.97 7.57
C ALA A 157 -0.54 5.06 8.73
N LEU A 158 0.59 5.37 9.38
CA LEU A 158 1.20 4.59 10.47
C LEU A 158 0.75 5.02 11.88
N ALA A 159 0.12 6.19 12.03
CA ALA A 159 -0.11 6.83 13.33
C ALA A 159 -0.98 6.01 14.31
N ASP A 160 -1.86 5.14 13.83
CA ASP A 160 -2.64 4.24 14.70
C ASP A 160 -2.09 2.79 14.71
N ALA A 161 -0.84 2.60 14.29
CA ALA A 161 -0.12 1.32 14.26
C ALA A 161 -0.92 0.21 13.54
N PRO A 162 -1.22 0.35 12.24
CA PRO A 162 -1.93 -0.67 11.48
C PRO A 162 -1.03 -1.89 11.21
N ASP A 163 -1.62 -3.09 11.15
CA ASP A 163 -0.92 -4.31 10.72
C ASP A 163 -0.74 -4.36 9.19
N VAL A 164 -1.59 -3.63 8.45
CA VAL A 164 -1.62 -3.61 6.99
C VAL A 164 -1.41 -2.20 6.46
N LEU A 165 -0.53 -2.06 5.47
CA LEU A 165 -0.29 -0.82 4.75
C LEU A 165 -0.53 -1.01 3.25
N LEU A 166 -1.44 -0.22 2.70
CA LEU A 166 -1.72 -0.17 1.26
C LEU A 166 -1.11 1.11 0.68
N LEU A 167 -0.34 0.98 -0.40
CA LEU A 167 0.36 2.09 -1.04
C LEU A 167 0.01 2.12 -2.53
N ASP A 168 -0.62 3.19 -2.98
CA ASP A 168 -1.07 3.39 -4.36
C ASP A 168 -0.14 4.39 -5.05
N GLU A 169 0.86 3.92 -5.78
CA GLU A 169 1.93 4.70 -6.45
C GLU A 169 2.57 5.77 -5.54
N PRO A 170 3.05 5.41 -4.34
CA PRO A 170 3.43 6.40 -3.33
C PRO A 170 4.65 7.24 -3.69
N PHE A 171 5.47 6.81 -4.66
CA PHE A 171 6.74 7.48 -5.00
C PHE A 171 6.72 8.09 -6.41
N GLY A 172 5.66 7.90 -7.18
CA GLY A 172 5.57 8.28 -8.59
C GLY A 172 5.74 9.79 -8.87
N ALA A 173 5.29 10.65 -7.94
CA ALA A 173 5.36 12.11 -8.09
C ALA A 173 6.65 12.75 -7.56
N LEU A 174 7.64 11.95 -7.11
CA LEU A 174 8.89 12.42 -6.53
C LEU A 174 10.02 12.48 -7.57
N ASP A 175 10.90 13.47 -7.44
CA ASP A 175 12.19 13.47 -8.16
C ASP A 175 13.06 12.28 -7.72
N ALA A 176 14.05 11.92 -8.53
CA ALA A 176 14.85 10.71 -8.34
C ALA A 176 15.59 10.64 -7.00
N ILE A 177 16.13 11.76 -6.50
CA ILE A 177 16.88 11.79 -5.23
C ILE A 177 15.95 11.64 -4.06
N THR A 178 14.88 12.43 -4.04
CA THR A 178 13.85 12.39 -2.98
C THR A 178 13.15 11.03 -2.95
N ARG A 179 12.91 10.41 -4.12
CA ARG A 179 12.32 9.07 -4.23
C ARG A 179 13.14 8.04 -3.48
N VAL A 180 14.45 7.96 -3.74
CA VAL A 180 15.36 7.01 -3.06
C VAL A 180 15.35 7.23 -1.55
N GLU A 181 15.34 8.49 -1.09
CA GLU A 181 15.28 8.80 0.35
C GLU A 181 14.00 8.25 1.00
N VAL A 182 12.83 8.51 0.38
CA VAL A 182 11.53 8.07 0.94
C VAL A 182 11.38 6.54 0.86
N GLN A 183 11.88 5.90 -0.20
CA GLN A 183 11.92 4.44 -0.34
C GLN A 183 12.75 3.78 0.77
N ARG A 184 13.93 4.31 1.09
CA ARG A 184 14.77 3.83 2.19
C ARG A 184 14.07 3.96 3.55
N ILE A 185 13.38 5.08 3.79
CA ILE A 185 12.59 5.26 5.00
C ILE A 185 11.48 4.21 5.08
N PHE A 186 10.75 3.98 3.99
CA PHE A 186 9.70 2.96 3.93
C PHE A 186 10.25 1.56 4.19
N ALA A 187 11.36 1.18 3.53
CA ALA A 187 12.01 -0.13 3.73
C ALA A 187 12.40 -0.36 5.19
N ALA A 188 13.06 0.62 5.82
CA ALA A 188 13.44 0.54 7.23
C ALA A 188 12.24 0.45 8.19
N LEU A 189 11.16 1.17 7.89
CA LEU A 189 9.92 1.12 8.68
C LEU A 189 9.22 -0.23 8.53
N ARG A 190 9.15 -0.79 7.31
CA ARG A 190 8.57 -2.09 7.03
C ARG A 190 9.26 -3.19 7.85
N GLU A 191 10.58 -3.21 7.81
CA GLU A 191 11.38 -4.19 8.55
C GLU A 191 11.22 -4.01 10.07
N ARG A 192 11.38 -2.78 10.57
CA ARG A 192 11.30 -2.47 12.01
C ARG A 192 9.94 -2.79 12.63
N LEU A 193 8.85 -2.55 11.88
CA LEU A 193 7.47 -2.70 12.37
C LEU A 193 6.82 -4.02 11.92
N ALA A 194 7.54 -4.89 11.20
CA ALA A 194 7.03 -6.12 10.59
C ALA A 194 5.72 -5.90 9.83
N LEU A 195 5.63 -4.81 9.06
CA LEU A 195 4.41 -4.41 8.35
C LEU A 195 4.10 -5.36 7.20
N THR A 196 2.84 -5.76 7.10
CA THR A 196 2.33 -6.35 5.86
C THR A 196 1.94 -5.23 4.91
N ALA A 197 2.50 -5.23 3.71
CA ALA A 197 2.27 -4.16 2.75
C ALA A 197 1.85 -4.67 1.37
N LEU A 198 0.98 -3.91 0.71
CA LEU A 198 0.67 -4.07 -0.71
C LEU A 198 0.96 -2.75 -1.41
N LEU A 199 1.95 -2.78 -2.31
CA LEU A 199 2.47 -1.63 -3.03
C LEU A 199 2.04 -1.70 -4.50
N VAL A 200 1.37 -0.69 -5.01
CA VAL A 200 1.18 -0.50 -6.46
C VAL A 200 2.28 0.41 -6.98
N THR A 201 2.96 -0.05 -8.01
CA THR A 201 3.95 0.76 -8.74
C THR A 201 4.00 0.38 -10.22
N HIS A 202 4.47 1.29 -11.06
CA HIS A 202 4.82 1.02 -12.45
C HIS A 202 6.33 0.89 -12.66
N ASP A 203 7.13 1.06 -11.60
CA ASP A 203 8.58 0.94 -11.62
C ASP A 203 9.02 -0.44 -11.10
N MET A 204 9.57 -1.27 -12.00
CA MET A 204 10.04 -2.62 -11.66
C MET A 204 11.22 -2.64 -10.69
N ARG A 205 12.12 -1.63 -10.79
CA ARG A 205 13.26 -1.52 -9.87
C ARG A 205 12.77 -1.25 -8.45
N GLU A 206 11.80 -0.35 -8.32
CA GLU A 206 11.14 -0.09 -7.05
C GLU A 206 10.48 -1.36 -6.48
N ALA A 207 9.75 -2.11 -7.32
CA ALA A 207 9.12 -3.36 -6.89
C ALA A 207 10.15 -4.38 -6.39
N PHE A 208 11.26 -4.55 -7.10
CA PHE A 208 12.32 -5.49 -6.72
C PHE A 208 13.11 -5.08 -5.48
N GLU A 209 13.29 -3.78 -5.27
CA GLU A 209 14.01 -3.25 -4.11
C GLU A 209 13.17 -3.30 -2.83
N LEU A 210 11.85 -3.09 -2.94
CA LEU A 210 10.98 -2.89 -1.79
C LEU A 210 10.09 -4.08 -1.43
N ALA A 211 9.87 -5.03 -2.34
CA ALA A 211 8.94 -6.12 -2.11
C ALA A 211 9.62 -7.48 -1.96
N ASP A 212 9.02 -8.35 -1.14
CA ASP A 212 9.44 -9.74 -0.99
C ASP A 212 8.97 -10.61 -2.18
N ALA A 213 7.84 -10.20 -2.79
CA ALA A 213 7.35 -10.78 -4.02
C ALA A 213 6.61 -9.75 -4.87
N VAL A 214 6.61 -9.98 -6.17
CA VAL A 214 5.97 -9.13 -7.16
C VAL A 214 4.86 -9.90 -7.86
N ALA A 215 3.67 -9.31 -7.94
CA ALA A 215 2.55 -9.81 -8.72
C ALA A 215 2.44 -8.98 -10.01
N VAL A 216 2.68 -9.61 -11.13
CA VAL A 216 2.56 -8.99 -12.45
C VAL A 216 1.11 -9.10 -12.91
N MET A 217 0.49 -7.95 -13.22
CA MET A 217 -0.90 -7.89 -13.68
C MET A 217 -0.99 -7.42 -15.14
N LYS A 218 -1.88 -8.06 -15.89
CA LYS A 218 -2.24 -7.70 -17.25
C LYS A 218 -3.74 -7.91 -17.47
N ASP A 219 -4.41 -6.94 -18.10
CA ASP A 219 -5.82 -7.05 -18.53
C ASP A 219 -6.77 -7.60 -17.43
N GLY A 220 -6.57 -7.13 -16.18
CA GLY A 220 -7.38 -7.54 -15.04
C GLY A 220 -6.99 -8.89 -14.43
N ARG A 221 -5.95 -9.57 -14.88
CA ARG A 221 -5.49 -10.88 -14.41
C ARG A 221 -4.11 -10.79 -13.77
N VAL A 222 -3.81 -11.74 -12.89
CA VAL A 222 -2.47 -11.96 -12.37
C VAL A 222 -1.77 -12.98 -13.27
N GLU A 223 -0.70 -12.55 -13.94
CA GLU A 223 0.10 -13.39 -14.85
C GLU A 223 1.09 -14.28 -14.10
N GLN A 224 1.76 -13.68 -13.09
CA GLN A 224 2.74 -14.37 -12.26
C GLN A 224 2.88 -13.68 -10.91
N VAL A 225 3.15 -14.46 -9.86
CA VAL A 225 3.53 -13.96 -8.52
C VAL A 225 4.79 -14.70 -8.09
N GLY A 226 5.79 -13.97 -7.65
CA GLY A 226 7.02 -14.57 -7.15
C GLY A 226 8.05 -13.51 -6.73
N PRO A 227 9.18 -13.94 -6.13
CA PRO A 227 10.32 -13.07 -5.89
C PRO A 227 10.93 -12.60 -7.22
N ALA A 228 11.71 -11.52 -7.18
CA ALA A 228 12.34 -10.93 -8.37
C ALA A 228 13.09 -11.97 -9.22
N GLU A 229 13.86 -12.85 -8.56
CA GLU A 229 14.64 -13.91 -9.19
C GLU A 229 13.76 -14.83 -10.05
N SER A 230 12.61 -15.28 -9.52
CA SER A 230 11.67 -16.15 -10.26
C SER A 230 11.08 -15.46 -11.49
N LEU A 231 10.80 -14.15 -11.43
CA LEU A 231 10.29 -13.43 -12.59
C LEU A 231 11.34 -13.22 -13.69
N LEU A 232 12.61 -13.13 -13.30
CA LEU A 232 13.74 -12.96 -14.23
C LEU A 232 14.17 -14.28 -14.88
N GLU A 233 14.28 -15.34 -14.09
CA GLU A 233 14.82 -16.63 -14.56
C GLU A 233 13.76 -17.50 -15.22
N GLU A 234 12.51 -17.49 -14.68
CA GLU A 234 11.40 -18.34 -15.11
C GLU A 234 10.12 -17.52 -15.38
N PRO A 235 10.12 -16.59 -16.36
CA PRO A 235 8.92 -15.81 -16.69
C PRO A 235 7.81 -16.74 -17.21
N ALA A 236 6.64 -16.72 -16.53
CA ALA A 236 5.52 -17.63 -16.82
C ALA A 236 4.86 -17.33 -18.18
N THR A 237 4.93 -16.08 -18.65
CA THR A 237 4.33 -15.69 -19.93
C THR A 237 5.30 -14.78 -20.71
N GLU A 238 5.05 -14.67 -22.03
CA GLU A 238 5.82 -13.76 -22.88
C GLU A 238 5.68 -12.30 -22.39
N TYR A 239 4.51 -11.92 -21.90
CA TYR A 239 4.29 -10.60 -21.33
C TYR A 239 5.20 -10.31 -20.14
N VAL A 240 5.35 -11.25 -19.21
CA VAL A 240 6.26 -11.10 -18.07
C VAL A 240 7.70 -10.92 -18.58
N ARG A 241 8.16 -11.74 -19.53
CA ARG A 241 9.48 -11.64 -20.13
C ARG A 241 9.73 -10.27 -20.77
N GLU A 242 8.79 -9.81 -21.59
CA GLU A 242 8.88 -8.48 -22.22
C GLU A 242 8.90 -7.35 -21.21
N LEU A 243 8.09 -7.45 -20.13
CA LEU A 243 8.04 -6.46 -19.07
C LEU A 243 9.39 -6.35 -18.35
N MET A 244 10.02 -7.48 -18.02
CA MET A 244 11.35 -7.52 -17.39
C MET A 244 12.41 -6.91 -18.30
N HIS A 245 12.39 -7.25 -19.58
CA HIS A 245 13.34 -6.70 -20.56
C HIS A 245 13.16 -5.18 -20.76
N LYS A 246 11.92 -4.70 -20.90
CA LYS A 246 11.63 -3.26 -21.05
C LYS A 246 12.04 -2.45 -19.82
N ALA A 247 11.97 -3.02 -18.65
CA ALA A 247 12.37 -2.37 -17.40
C ALA A 247 13.90 -2.30 -17.21
N GLY A 248 14.68 -2.96 -18.06
CA GLY A 248 16.14 -3.02 -17.95
C GLY A 248 16.62 -3.72 -16.68
N VAL A 249 15.88 -4.71 -16.23
CA VAL A 249 16.19 -5.51 -15.03
C VAL A 249 16.50 -6.97 -15.40
N ALA A 250 16.33 -7.35 -16.68
CA ALA A 250 16.69 -8.64 -17.26
C ALA A 250 17.96 -8.50 -18.10
#